data_d2838ce5a0880c9aa7a5a59e08585f28
#
_entry.id   d2838ce5a0880c9aa7a5a59e08585f28
#
_cell.length_a   1.000
_cell.length_b   1.000
_cell.length_c   1.000
_cell.angle_alpha   90.00
_cell.angle_beta   90.00
_cell.angle_gamma   90.00
#
_symmetry.space_group_name_H-M   'P 1'
#
loop_
_entity.id
_entity.type
_entity.pdbx_description
1 polymer ?
#
loop_
_entity_poly.entity_id
_entity_poly.type
_entity_poly.pdbx_seq_one_letter_code
_entity_poly.pdbx_strand_id
1 'polypeptide(L)'
;MNKRILSMTAVTLLGLGLSAPGMAWLEKGGERDEALHLKPDLENGRDVYEVCAACHLPEGWGTKDGTFPQLAGQHRSVLIKQLADIREGNRDNPTMYPFALPESIGGAQALADVTAYIQKLPMNPDNGKGPWEKGTPEYAKGKELYEKNCVKCHGKQGEGSAEKFYPRIQGQ
;
A
#
# COMPACT_ATOMS: atom_id res chain seq x y z
N MET A 1 -13.95 39.82 65.07
CA MET A 1 -13.22 39.95 63.79
C MET A 1 -12.98 38.54 63.25
N ASN A 2 -13.91 38.05 62.39
CA ASN A 2 -13.82 36.69 61.79
C ASN A 2 -13.36 36.82 60.36
N LYS A 3 -12.13 36.34 60.06
CA LYS A 3 -11.60 36.20 58.71
C LYS A 3 -12.08 34.87 58.15
N ARG A 4 -12.95 34.88 57.15
CA ARG A 4 -13.31 33.71 56.35
C ARG A 4 -12.24 33.53 55.30
N ILE A 5 -11.57 32.37 55.32
CA ILE A 5 -10.64 31.92 54.32
C ILE A 5 -11.47 31.24 53.23
N LEU A 6 -11.53 31.84 52.02
CA LEU A 6 -12.04 31.16 50.83
C LEU A 6 -11.01 30.17 50.30
N SER A 7 -11.38 28.91 50.36
CA SER A 7 -10.62 27.84 49.69
C SER A 7 -11.01 27.80 48.22
N MET A 8 -10.08 28.15 47.32
CA MET A 8 -10.24 27.95 45.88
C MET A 8 -9.82 26.53 45.52
N THR A 9 -10.81 25.69 45.27
CA THR A 9 -10.55 24.36 44.66
C THR A 9 -10.24 24.53 43.16
N ALA A 10 -8.99 24.26 42.78
CA ALA A 10 -8.62 24.19 41.39
C ALA A 10 -9.19 22.89 40.77
N VAL A 11 -10.09 23.03 39.83
CA VAL A 11 -10.60 21.93 39.01
C VAL A 11 -9.62 21.71 37.87
N THR A 12 -8.83 20.67 38.00
CA THR A 12 -7.95 20.18 36.90
C THR A 12 -8.82 19.44 35.90
N LEU A 13 -9.12 20.08 34.77
CA LEU A 13 -9.69 19.43 33.60
C LEU A 13 -8.63 18.51 32.96
N LEU A 14 -8.72 17.20 33.24
CA LEU A 14 -8.04 16.20 32.43
C LEU A 14 -8.67 16.21 31.04
N GLY A 15 -7.99 16.81 30.08
CA GLY A 15 -8.32 16.68 28.67
C GLY A 15 -8.10 15.25 28.22
N LEU A 16 -9.18 14.47 28.09
CA LEU A 16 -9.19 13.22 27.34
C LEU A 16 -8.99 13.60 25.87
N GLY A 17 -7.74 13.47 25.40
CA GLY A 17 -7.42 13.53 24.00
C GLY A 17 -8.09 12.35 23.28
N LEU A 18 -9.22 12.60 22.66
CA LEU A 18 -9.81 11.70 21.66
C LEU A 18 -8.89 11.73 20.44
N SER A 19 -7.92 10.80 20.39
CA SER A 19 -7.20 10.51 19.17
C SER A 19 -8.21 9.92 18.17
N ALA A 20 -8.54 10.67 17.13
CA ALA A 20 -9.37 10.20 16.05
C ALA A 20 -8.66 9.04 15.34
N PRO A 21 -9.26 7.84 15.24
CA PRO A 21 -8.70 6.76 14.43
C PRO A 21 -8.90 7.11 12.97
N GLY A 22 -7.88 7.60 12.29
CA GLY A 22 -8.00 7.92 10.86
C GLY A 22 -6.86 8.71 10.24
N MET A 23 -5.85 9.12 11.01
CA MET A 23 -4.75 9.93 10.49
C MET A 23 -3.35 9.33 10.73
N ALA A 24 -3.23 8.12 11.25
CA ALA A 24 -1.93 7.45 11.49
C ALA A 24 -1.13 7.26 10.19
N TRP A 25 -1.79 7.15 9.04
CA TRP A 25 -1.15 7.00 7.73
C TRP A 25 -0.51 8.30 7.18
N LEU A 26 -0.68 9.44 7.84
CA LEU A 26 -0.05 10.73 7.49
C LEU A 26 1.07 11.13 8.45
N GLU A 27 1.39 10.33 9.47
CA GLU A 27 2.47 10.67 10.38
C GLU A 27 3.82 10.62 9.68
N LYS A 28 4.47 11.79 9.60
CA LYS A 28 5.88 11.89 9.21
C LYS A 28 6.70 11.19 10.28
N GLY A 29 7.53 10.22 9.87
CA GLY A 29 8.50 9.56 10.75
C GLY A 29 8.19 8.11 11.12
N GLY A 30 7.16 7.47 10.53
CA GLY A 30 6.93 6.03 10.67
C GLY A 30 7.76 5.20 9.66
N GLU A 31 7.71 3.86 9.83
CA GLU A 31 8.45 2.91 8.97
C GLU A 31 8.21 3.15 7.47
N ARG A 32 6.98 3.49 7.08
CA ARG A 32 6.65 3.85 5.70
C ARG A 32 7.45 5.03 5.19
N ASP A 33 7.50 6.11 5.98
CA ASP A 33 8.23 7.33 5.60
C ASP A 33 9.74 7.04 5.51
N GLU A 34 10.29 6.30 6.46
CA GLU A 34 11.66 5.83 6.43
C GLU A 34 11.96 5.02 5.18
N ALA A 35 11.17 3.97 4.88
CA ALA A 35 11.36 3.12 3.72
C ALA A 35 11.30 3.88 2.39
N LEU A 36 10.48 4.92 2.28
CA LEU A 36 10.38 5.75 1.08
C LEU A 36 11.68 6.51 0.78
N HIS A 37 12.42 6.93 1.81
CA HIS A 37 13.62 7.76 1.69
C HIS A 37 14.93 6.96 1.67
N LEU A 38 14.92 5.69 2.08
CA LEU A 38 16.08 4.83 2.04
C LEU A 38 16.51 4.51 0.61
N LYS A 39 17.82 4.45 0.39
CA LYS A 39 18.41 3.97 -0.87
C LYS A 39 18.24 2.44 -0.91
N PRO A 40 17.53 1.89 -1.91
CA PRO A 40 17.31 0.46 -1.99
C PRO A 40 18.55 -0.30 -2.46
N ASP A 41 18.75 -1.49 -1.90
CA ASP A 41 19.63 -2.54 -2.39
C ASP A 41 18.80 -3.58 -3.13
N LEU A 42 19.06 -3.73 -4.44
CA LEU A 42 18.27 -4.64 -5.28
C LEU A 42 18.67 -6.11 -5.11
N GLU A 43 19.90 -6.38 -4.67
CA GLU A 43 20.34 -7.74 -4.39
C GLU A 43 19.66 -8.26 -3.12
N ASN A 44 19.72 -7.49 -2.05
CA ASN A 44 18.94 -7.78 -0.84
C ASN A 44 17.44 -7.85 -1.14
N GLY A 45 16.93 -6.96 -1.99
CA GLY A 45 15.52 -6.96 -2.40
C GLY A 45 15.09 -8.24 -3.11
N ARG A 46 15.97 -8.83 -3.93
CA ARG A 46 15.74 -10.14 -4.55
C ARG A 46 15.68 -11.24 -3.50
N ASP A 47 16.62 -11.24 -2.56
CA ASP A 47 16.69 -12.26 -1.52
C ASP A 47 15.48 -12.20 -0.58
N VAL A 48 15.06 -11.01 -0.18
CA VAL A 48 13.80 -10.80 0.57
C VAL A 48 12.58 -11.25 -0.23
N TYR A 49 12.59 -11.05 -1.56
CA TYR A 49 11.48 -11.44 -2.44
C TYR A 49 11.21 -12.94 -2.47
N GLU A 50 12.16 -13.78 -2.12
CA GLU A 50 11.97 -15.24 -2.05
C GLU A 50 10.78 -15.65 -1.18
N VAL A 51 10.53 -14.92 -0.09
CA VAL A 51 9.36 -15.11 0.78
C VAL A 51 8.06 -14.82 0.03
N CYS A 52 8.07 -13.81 -0.82
CA CYS A 52 6.90 -13.37 -1.59
C CYS A 52 6.63 -14.30 -2.78
N ALA A 53 7.69 -14.84 -3.38
CA ALA A 53 7.63 -15.67 -4.58
C ALA A 53 6.83 -16.97 -4.37
N ALA A 54 6.74 -17.46 -3.12
CA ALA A 54 5.97 -18.65 -2.79
C ALA A 54 4.48 -18.55 -3.20
N CYS A 55 3.92 -17.35 -3.16
CA CYS A 55 2.53 -17.08 -3.53
C CYS A 55 2.43 -16.23 -4.81
N HIS A 56 3.28 -15.19 -4.92
CA HIS A 56 3.23 -14.26 -6.04
C HIS A 56 4.04 -14.68 -7.26
N LEU A 57 4.65 -15.87 -7.22
CA LEU A 57 5.55 -16.47 -8.22
C LEU A 57 6.88 -15.72 -8.36
N PRO A 58 7.94 -16.38 -8.86
CA PRO A 58 9.27 -15.77 -9.01
C PRO A 58 9.25 -14.51 -9.87
N GLU A 59 8.39 -14.46 -10.89
CA GLU A 59 8.23 -13.31 -11.79
C GLU A 59 7.36 -12.20 -11.21
N GLY A 60 6.71 -12.43 -10.07
CA GLY A 60 5.76 -11.49 -9.46
C GLY A 60 4.44 -11.36 -10.21
N TRP A 61 4.09 -12.35 -11.04
CA TRP A 61 2.90 -12.29 -11.89
C TRP A 61 1.61 -12.71 -11.20
N GLY A 62 1.74 -13.36 -10.03
CA GLY A 62 0.57 -13.88 -9.32
C GLY A 62 -0.13 -15.01 -10.06
N THR A 63 -1.35 -15.32 -9.68
CA THR A 63 -2.12 -16.41 -10.28
C THR A 63 -3.19 -15.88 -11.23
N LYS A 64 -3.49 -16.67 -12.28
CA LYS A 64 -4.48 -16.26 -13.31
C LYS A 64 -5.91 -16.10 -12.76
N ASP A 65 -6.24 -16.78 -11.69
CA ASP A 65 -7.53 -16.68 -11.01
C ASP A 65 -7.63 -15.45 -10.09
N GLY A 66 -6.52 -14.72 -9.90
CA GLY A 66 -6.45 -13.55 -9.05
C GLY A 66 -6.36 -13.83 -7.56
N THR A 67 -6.24 -15.10 -7.14
CA THR A 67 -6.05 -15.46 -5.72
C THR A 67 -4.81 -14.77 -5.15
N PHE A 68 -3.71 -14.79 -5.88
CA PHE A 68 -2.51 -14.02 -5.58
C PHE A 68 -2.30 -12.97 -6.68
N PRO A 69 -2.37 -11.66 -6.33
CA PRO A 69 -2.29 -10.61 -7.33
C PRO A 69 -0.87 -10.48 -7.91
N GLN A 70 -0.80 -9.94 -9.13
CA GLN A 70 0.45 -9.51 -9.73
C GLN A 70 1.05 -8.35 -8.93
N LEU A 71 2.34 -8.45 -8.64
CA LEU A 71 3.14 -7.40 -7.99
C LEU A 71 4.08 -6.73 -8.98
N ALA A 72 4.55 -7.47 -9.98
CA ALA A 72 5.53 -7.03 -10.97
C ALA A 72 5.16 -5.70 -11.60
N GLY A 73 6.11 -4.77 -11.65
CA GLY A 73 5.93 -3.46 -12.26
C GLY A 73 5.07 -2.47 -11.49
N GLN A 74 4.57 -2.83 -10.30
CA GLN A 74 3.85 -1.88 -9.45
C GLN A 74 4.81 -0.80 -8.92
N HIS A 75 4.29 0.39 -8.65
CA HIS A 75 5.08 1.49 -8.07
C HIS A 75 5.62 1.14 -6.69
N ARG A 76 6.93 1.35 -6.48
CA ARG A 76 7.60 1.13 -5.20
C ARG A 76 6.87 1.80 -4.03
N SER A 77 6.48 3.06 -4.19
CA SER A 77 5.77 3.81 -3.15
C SER A 77 4.43 3.19 -2.77
N VAL A 78 3.70 2.67 -3.75
CA VAL A 78 2.42 1.96 -3.54
C VAL A 78 2.66 0.66 -2.77
N LEU A 79 3.67 -0.12 -3.14
CA LEU A 79 4.01 -1.37 -2.45
C LEU A 79 4.44 -1.12 -1.00
N ILE A 80 5.31 -0.11 -0.76
CA ILE A 80 5.70 0.30 0.59
C ILE A 80 4.47 0.66 1.42
N LYS A 81 3.60 1.50 0.85
CA LYS A 81 2.36 1.89 1.55
C LYS A 81 1.49 0.68 1.88
N GLN A 82 1.27 -0.23 0.93
CA GLN A 82 0.41 -1.39 1.13
C GLN A 82 0.96 -2.33 2.21
N LEU A 83 2.27 -2.60 2.22
CA LEU A 83 2.90 -3.44 3.24
C LEU A 83 2.85 -2.77 4.62
N ALA A 84 3.16 -1.47 4.71
CA ALA A 84 3.03 -0.73 5.95
C ALA A 84 1.59 -0.71 6.48
N ASP A 85 0.61 -0.46 5.61
CA ASP A 85 -0.82 -0.48 5.96
C ASP A 85 -1.26 -1.86 6.50
N ILE A 86 -0.73 -2.96 5.96
CA ILE A 86 -1.01 -4.32 6.46
C ILE A 86 -0.39 -4.51 7.85
N ARG A 87 0.87 -4.09 8.05
CA ARG A 87 1.55 -4.17 9.36
C ARG A 87 0.81 -3.42 10.45
N GLU A 88 0.33 -2.23 10.13
CA GLU A 88 -0.35 -1.34 11.05
C GLU A 88 -1.84 -1.67 11.24
N GLY A 89 -2.38 -2.65 10.48
CA GLY A 89 -3.79 -2.99 10.51
C GLY A 89 -4.72 -2.00 9.79
N ASN A 90 -4.16 -1.01 9.09
CA ASN A 90 -4.93 -0.06 8.26
C ASN A 90 -5.51 -0.73 7.01
N ARG A 91 -4.91 -1.84 6.58
CA ARG A 91 -5.40 -2.70 5.52
C ARG A 91 -5.57 -4.12 6.07
N ASP A 92 -6.81 -4.52 6.26
CA ASP A 92 -7.14 -5.89 6.68
C ASP A 92 -6.80 -6.88 5.56
N ASN A 93 -5.80 -7.72 5.79
CA ASN A 93 -5.39 -8.80 4.91
C ASN A 93 -4.79 -9.95 5.75
N PRO A 94 -5.61 -10.82 6.32
CA PRO A 94 -5.16 -11.90 7.18
C PRO A 94 -4.16 -12.86 6.51
N THR A 95 -4.29 -13.06 5.19
CA THR A 95 -3.39 -13.92 4.42
C THR A 95 -1.99 -13.33 4.31
N MET A 96 -1.89 -12.02 4.04
CA MET A 96 -0.60 -11.34 3.87
C MET A 96 0.02 -10.90 5.19
N TYR A 97 -0.77 -10.72 6.24
CA TYR A 97 -0.29 -10.17 7.51
C TYR A 97 0.97 -10.87 8.04
N PRO A 98 1.02 -12.23 8.20
CA PRO A 98 2.20 -12.90 8.74
C PRO A 98 3.45 -12.74 7.86
N PHE A 99 3.28 -12.59 6.54
CA PHE A 99 4.39 -12.43 5.60
C PHE A 99 4.86 -10.98 5.48
N ALA A 100 4.04 -10.03 5.88
CA ALA A 100 4.40 -8.61 5.85
C ALA A 100 5.21 -8.17 7.09
N LEU A 101 5.17 -8.92 8.19
CA LEU A 101 5.78 -8.54 9.47
C LEU A 101 7.30 -8.37 9.40
N PRO A 102 7.89 -7.50 10.24
CA PRO A 102 9.34 -7.33 10.31
C PRO A 102 10.11 -8.61 10.62
N GLU A 103 9.50 -9.53 11.39
CA GLU A 103 10.08 -10.83 11.72
C GLU A 103 10.21 -11.75 10.49
N SER A 104 9.37 -11.53 9.48
CA SER A 104 9.36 -12.35 8.26
C SER A 104 10.26 -11.77 7.16
N ILE A 105 10.24 -10.47 6.95
CA ILE A 105 10.93 -9.83 5.82
C ILE A 105 11.87 -8.69 6.23
N GLY A 106 11.94 -8.32 7.50
CA GLY A 106 12.76 -7.21 8.00
C GLY A 106 12.03 -5.88 8.10
N GLY A 107 12.75 -4.85 8.55
CA GLY A 107 12.23 -3.49 8.77
C GLY A 107 12.22 -2.61 7.52
N ALA A 108 12.30 -1.29 7.73
CA ALA A 108 12.19 -0.27 6.69
C ALA A 108 13.16 -0.45 5.52
N GLN A 109 14.42 -0.88 5.78
CA GLN A 109 15.37 -1.13 4.70
C GLN A 109 14.90 -2.29 3.81
N ALA A 110 14.47 -3.39 4.40
CA ALA A 110 13.96 -4.53 3.62
C ALA A 110 12.70 -4.19 2.81
N LEU A 111 11.82 -3.35 3.36
CA LEU A 111 10.69 -2.79 2.59
C LEU A 111 11.19 -1.96 1.40
N ALA A 112 12.19 -1.10 1.61
CA ALA A 112 12.77 -0.29 0.55
C ALA A 112 13.36 -1.16 -0.57
N ASP A 113 14.07 -2.22 -0.19
CA ASP A 113 14.79 -3.09 -1.09
C ASP A 113 13.86 -3.98 -1.93
N VAL A 114 12.98 -4.73 -1.26
CA VAL A 114 12.06 -5.66 -1.92
C VAL A 114 11.09 -4.94 -2.84
N THR A 115 10.57 -3.79 -2.43
CA THR A 115 9.62 -3.03 -3.27
C THR A 115 10.29 -2.40 -4.48
N ALA A 116 11.56 -2.01 -4.37
CA ALA A 116 12.34 -1.54 -5.51
C ALA A 116 12.68 -2.69 -6.48
N TYR A 117 12.96 -3.89 -5.97
CA TYR A 117 13.14 -5.08 -6.79
C TYR A 117 11.85 -5.42 -7.54
N ILE A 118 10.71 -5.53 -6.86
CA ILE A 118 9.40 -5.84 -7.45
C ILE A 118 9.03 -4.84 -8.55
N GLN A 119 9.25 -3.54 -8.31
CA GLN A 119 8.97 -2.52 -9.32
C GLN A 119 9.72 -2.74 -10.64
N LYS A 120 10.89 -3.39 -10.60
CA LYS A 120 11.71 -3.68 -11.79
C LYS A 120 11.37 -5.01 -12.47
N LEU A 121 10.61 -5.87 -11.82
CA LEU A 121 10.15 -7.11 -12.46
C LEU A 121 9.28 -6.77 -13.68
N PRO A 122 9.48 -7.45 -14.81
CA PRO A 122 8.66 -7.25 -15.99
C PRO A 122 7.23 -7.72 -15.71
N MET A 123 6.25 -6.88 -16.06
CA MET A 123 4.84 -7.25 -15.97
C MET A 123 4.52 -8.42 -16.89
N ASN A 124 3.54 -9.23 -16.51
CA ASN A 124 3.08 -10.34 -17.34
C ASN A 124 2.51 -9.81 -18.66
N PRO A 125 3.08 -10.17 -19.82
CA PRO A 125 2.55 -9.75 -21.11
C PRO A 125 1.23 -10.44 -21.45
N ASP A 126 0.96 -11.60 -20.83
CA ASP A 126 -0.29 -12.36 -20.96
C ASP A 126 -1.15 -12.20 -19.70
N ASN A 127 -1.35 -10.95 -19.28
CA ASN A 127 -2.29 -10.63 -18.22
C ASN A 127 -3.72 -10.98 -18.65
N GLY A 128 -4.57 -11.26 -17.67
CA GLY A 128 -5.97 -11.61 -17.91
C GLY A 128 -6.71 -10.53 -18.71
N LYS A 129 -7.65 -10.96 -19.50
CA LYS A 129 -8.62 -10.09 -20.18
C LYS A 129 -9.95 -10.23 -19.50
N GLY A 130 -10.66 -9.13 -19.33
CA GLY A 130 -12.03 -9.17 -18.83
C GLY A 130 -12.95 -9.98 -19.76
N PRO A 131 -14.16 -10.33 -19.27
CA PRO A 131 -15.09 -11.17 -20.02
C PRO A 131 -15.67 -10.50 -21.28
N TRP A 132 -15.46 -9.21 -21.44
CA TRP A 132 -16.01 -8.46 -22.58
C TRP A 132 -14.93 -8.05 -23.57
N GLU A 133 -15.15 -8.38 -24.81
CA GLU A 133 -14.25 -8.05 -25.90
C GLU A 133 -14.37 -6.59 -26.32
N LYS A 134 -13.26 -6.08 -26.84
CA LYS A 134 -13.21 -4.74 -27.42
C LYS A 134 -14.19 -4.62 -28.58
N GLY A 135 -15.09 -3.63 -28.51
CA GLY A 135 -16.15 -3.42 -29.51
C GLY A 135 -17.55 -3.83 -29.04
N THR A 136 -17.67 -4.54 -27.91
CA THR A 136 -18.98 -4.85 -27.31
C THR A 136 -19.56 -3.64 -26.56
N PRO A 137 -20.89 -3.55 -26.41
CA PRO A 137 -21.54 -2.49 -25.63
C PRO A 137 -21.06 -2.43 -24.18
N GLU A 138 -20.82 -3.59 -23.56
CA GLU A 138 -20.33 -3.72 -22.18
C GLU A 138 -18.91 -3.14 -22.05
N TYR A 139 -18.02 -3.44 -23.02
CA TYR A 139 -16.69 -2.85 -23.06
C TYR A 139 -16.76 -1.33 -23.22
N ALA A 140 -17.61 -0.83 -24.11
CA ALA A 140 -17.81 0.60 -24.30
C ALA A 140 -18.32 1.27 -23.02
N LYS A 141 -19.25 0.63 -22.30
CA LYS A 141 -19.75 1.10 -21.02
C LYS A 141 -18.66 1.09 -19.93
N GLY A 142 -17.85 0.04 -19.87
CA GLY A 142 -16.70 -0.03 -18.97
C GLY A 142 -15.71 1.11 -19.20
N LYS A 143 -15.41 1.42 -20.48
CA LYS A 143 -14.55 2.54 -20.86
C LYS A 143 -15.13 3.88 -20.40
N GLU A 144 -16.41 4.15 -20.62
CA GLU A 144 -17.10 5.36 -20.17
C GLU A 144 -17.00 5.51 -18.64
N LEU A 145 -17.27 4.42 -17.90
CA LEU A 145 -17.19 4.42 -16.44
C LEU A 145 -15.75 4.70 -15.94
N TYR A 146 -14.77 4.11 -16.60
CA TYR A 146 -13.35 4.33 -16.28
C TYR A 146 -12.96 5.79 -16.50
N GLU A 147 -13.30 6.35 -17.66
CA GLU A 147 -13.01 7.75 -18.01
C GLU A 147 -13.65 8.72 -17.02
N LYS A 148 -14.88 8.44 -16.59
CA LYS A 148 -15.63 9.28 -15.66
C LYS A 148 -15.12 9.20 -14.21
N ASN A 149 -14.76 8.01 -13.74
CA ASN A 149 -14.58 7.76 -12.31
C ASN A 149 -13.14 7.41 -11.90
N CYS A 150 -12.31 6.84 -12.80
CA CYS A 150 -11.05 6.22 -12.44
C CYS A 150 -9.82 6.99 -12.97
N VAL A 151 -9.92 7.60 -14.13
CA VAL A 151 -8.82 8.30 -14.82
C VAL A 151 -8.15 9.35 -13.95
N LYS A 152 -8.91 10.05 -13.11
CA LYS A 152 -8.38 11.11 -12.24
C LYS A 152 -7.26 10.63 -11.32
N CYS A 153 -7.35 9.38 -10.83
CA CYS A 153 -6.36 8.79 -9.95
C CYS A 153 -5.44 7.83 -10.70
N HIS A 154 -6.00 6.96 -11.53
CA HIS A 154 -5.24 5.87 -12.15
C HIS A 154 -4.59 6.23 -13.50
N GLY A 155 -4.86 7.41 -14.05
CA GLY A 155 -4.34 7.83 -15.34
C GLY A 155 -5.14 7.28 -16.53
N LYS A 156 -4.84 7.76 -17.74
CA LYS A 156 -5.60 7.39 -18.94
C LYS A 156 -5.43 5.94 -19.36
N GLN A 157 -4.31 5.33 -19.02
CA GLN A 157 -3.96 3.95 -19.36
C GLN A 157 -3.91 3.02 -18.11
N GLY A 158 -4.31 3.51 -16.95
CA GLY A 158 -4.22 2.75 -15.71
C GLY A 158 -2.80 2.72 -15.12
N GLU A 159 -1.94 3.65 -15.53
CA GLU A 159 -0.54 3.74 -15.12
C GLU A 159 -0.34 4.15 -13.66
N GLY A 160 -1.34 4.77 -13.03
CA GLY A 160 -1.27 5.26 -11.66
C GLY A 160 -0.35 6.45 -11.47
N SER A 161 0.08 6.69 -10.23
CA SER A 161 1.05 7.72 -9.86
C SER A 161 1.86 7.30 -8.63
N ALA A 162 3.16 7.12 -8.79
CA ALA A 162 4.07 6.81 -7.69
C ALA A 162 4.09 7.92 -6.63
N GLU A 163 4.08 9.18 -7.06
CA GLU A 163 4.11 10.36 -6.18
C GLU A 163 2.87 10.47 -5.30
N LYS A 164 1.70 10.13 -5.86
CA LYS A 164 0.40 10.22 -5.18
C LYS A 164 -0.05 8.90 -4.56
N PHE A 165 0.78 7.88 -4.58
CA PHE A 165 0.45 6.53 -4.11
C PHE A 165 -0.79 5.92 -4.81
N TYR A 166 -1.06 6.33 -6.05
CA TYR A 166 -2.11 5.73 -6.85
C TYR A 166 -1.57 4.50 -7.57
N PRO A 167 -2.13 3.32 -7.32
CA PRO A 167 -1.60 2.10 -7.91
C PRO A 167 -1.77 2.07 -9.42
N ARG A 168 -0.80 1.45 -10.08
CA ARG A 168 -0.96 0.96 -11.44
C ARG A 168 -2.00 -0.16 -11.42
N ILE A 169 -2.97 -0.07 -12.31
CA ILE A 169 -4.00 -1.09 -12.51
C ILE A 169 -3.96 -1.66 -13.94
N GLN A 170 -3.18 -1.06 -14.80
CA GLN A 170 -2.90 -1.57 -16.14
C GLN A 170 -2.09 -2.86 -16.02
N GLY A 171 -2.58 -3.92 -16.65
CA GLY A 171 -1.88 -5.19 -16.72
C GLY A 171 -1.89 -6.01 -15.41
N GLN A 172 -2.73 -5.61 -14.48
CA GLN A 172 -2.92 -6.32 -13.20
C GLN A 172 -3.91 -7.47 -13.38
#